data_a1d7a3f982db477a2fdd5211e4a9050b
#
_entry.id   a1d7a3f982db477a2fdd5211e4a9050b
#
_cell.length_a   1.000
_cell.length_b   1.000
_cell.length_c   1.000
_cell.angle_alpha   90.00
_cell.angle_beta   90.00
_cell.angle_gamma   90.00
#
_symmetry.space_group_name_H-M   'P 1'
#
loop_
_entity.id
_entity.type
_entity.pdbx_description
1 polymer ?
#
loop_
_entity_poly.entity_id
_entity_poly.type
_entity_poly.pdbx_seq_one_letter_code
_entity_poly.pdbx_strand_id
1 'polypeptide(L)'
;NEVVLLGSLWTLPYEFSMYIGVMILGALKFLDKKSFNFVIWVIAIVICVYYPTYFEPIISPWYIPFLRLKLWSVIEFSCFFLGGMLVHQFREKITFKFSFFLVILLVFTANVYFKNQLIVRVMIYSLLPYIVFYLGNLKGWLNHFGRYGDFSYGIYIYGFPIQQMLVFLTRNETSVFHIQVLSFVIVPAMFIYFAIFSIIFSNDKFEIISLSKLV
;
A
#
# COMPACT_ATOMS: atom_id res chain seq x y z
N ASN A 1 1.87 -24.51 -14.41
CA ASN A 1 1.77 -23.52 -13.31
C ASN A 1 3.15 -22.87 -13.20
N GLU A 2 3.32 -21.69 -13.76
CA GLU A 2 4.51 -20.88 -13.53
C GLU A 2 4.51 -20.49 -12.06
N VAL A 3 5.53 -20.91 -11.34
CA VAL A 3 5.74 -20.51 -9.94
C VAL A 3 6.19 -19.07 -9.93
N VAL A 4 5.28 -18.13 -9.74
CA VAL A 4 5.59 -16.70 -9.59
C VAL A 4 6.15 -16.51 -8.17
N LEU A 5 7.46 -16.64 -8.01
CA LEU A 5 8.14 -16.50 -6.71
C LEU A 5 8.04 -15.07 -6.12
N LEU A 6 7.86 -14.07 -6.94
CA LEU A 6 7.88 -12.66 -6.56
C LEU A 6 6.57 -11.94 -6.95
N GLY A 7 5.45 -12.58 -6.66
CA GLY A 7 4.12 -12.05 -7.02
C GLY A 7 3.79 -10.67 -6.45
N SER A 8 4.46 -10.22 -5.38
CA SER A 8 4.27 -8.89 -4.81
C SER A 8 5.00 -7.78 -5.59
N LEU A 9 6.07 -8.11 -6.32
CA LEU A 9 6.90 -7.08 -7.00
C LEU A 9 6.25 -6.44 -8.23
N TRP A 10 5.13 -6.97 -8.72
CA TRP A 10 4.48 -6.43 -9.91
C TRP A 10 3.96 -5.00 -9.74
N THR A 11 3.74 -4.53 -8.50
CA THR A 11 3.27 -3.17 -8.22
C THR A 11 4.39 -2.14 -8.18
N LEU A 12 5.66 -2.54 -7.94
CA LEU A 12 6.80 -1.63 -7.83
C LEU A 12 6.97 -0.69 -9.03
N PRO A 13 6.88 -1.16 -10.30
CA PRO A 13 6.96 -0.26 -11.44
C PRO A 13 5.84 0.79 -11.46
N TYR A 14 4.65 0.46 -10.98
CA TYR A 14 3.55 1.40 -10.85
C TYR A 14 3.83 2.43 -9.76
N GLU A 15 4.28 2.00 -8.58
CA GLU A 15 4.65 2.92 -7.48
C GLU A 15 5.74 3.89 -7.93
N PHE A 16 6.79 3.39 -8.58
CA PHE A 16 7.86 4.23 -9.12
C PHE A 16 7.31 5.25 -10.14
N SER A 17 6.39 4.82 -11.01
CA SER A 17 5.72 5.70 -11.97
C SER A 17 4.92 6.80 -11.27
N MET A 18 4.27 6.50 -10.15
CA MET A 18 3.52 7.48 -9.35
C MET A 18 4.48 8.51 -8.74
N TYR A 19 5.63 8.10 -8.19
CA TYR A 19 6.65 9.04 -7.68
C TYR A 19 7.16 9.96 -8.77
N ILE A 20 7.45 9.44 -9.98
CA ILE A 20 7.82 10.27 -11.14
C ILE A 20 6.68 11.23 -11.50
N GLY A 21 5.44 10.77 -11.52
CA GLY A 21 4.26 11.61 -11.78
C GLY A 21 4.15 12.77 -10.80
N VAL A 22 4.27 12.51 -9.50
CA VAL A 22 4.25 13.54 -8.46
C VAL A 22 5.43 14.50 -8.61
N MET A 23 6.63 14.00 -8.93
CA MET A 23 7.80 14.84 -9.19
C MET A 23 7.56 15.79 -10.37
N ILE A 24 6.99 15.31 -11.47
CA ILE A 24 6.64 16.12 -12.65
C ILE A 24 5.60 17.17 -12.28
N LEU A 25 4.54 16.80 -11.57
CA LEU A 25 3.52 17.74 -11.09
C LEU A 25 4.11 18.82 -10.19
N GLY A 26 5.09 18.47 -9.34
CA GLY A 26 5.84 19.38 -8.50
C GLY A 26 6.69 20.36 -9.34
N ALA A 27 7.47 19.85 -10.28
CA ALA A 27 8.32 20.65 -11.17
C ALA A 27 7.50 21.65 -12.00
N LEU A 28 6.31 21.24 -12.44
CA LEU A 28 5.37 22.09 -13.18
C LEU A 28 4.52 23.01 -12.28
N LYS A 29 4.75 23.02 -10.96
CA LYS A 29 3.99 23.77 -9.96
C LYS A 29 2.47 23.49 -9.94
N PHE A 30 2.05 22.33 -10.45
CA PHE A 30 0.66 21.90 -10.37
C PHE A 30 0.28 21.42 -8.96
N LEU A 31 1.25 21.00 -8.14
CA LEU A 31 0.98 20.62 -6.75
C LEU A 31 0.42 21.78 -5.93
N ASP A 32 0.74 23.02 -6.25
CA ASP A 32 0.21 24.18 -5.55
C ASP A 32 -1.26 24.47 -5.87
N LYS A 33 -1.77 23.93 -6.98
CA LYS A 33 -3.14 24.14 -7.46
C LYS A 33 -4.12 23.12 -6.85
N LYS A 34 -4.50 23.30 -5.58
CA LYS A 34 -5.37 22.36 -4.83
C LYS A 34 -6.66 22.00 -5.57
N SER A 35 -7.32 22.99 -6.19
CA SER A 35 -8.56 22.75 -6.95
C SER A 35 -8.33 21.89 -8.20
N PHE A 36 -7.23 22.09 -8.90
CA PHE A 36 -6.85 21.28 -10.06
C PHE A 36 -6.61 19.82 -9.65
N ASN A 37 -5.84 19.60 -8.58
CA ASN A 37 -5.54 18.27 -8.07
C ASN A 37 -6.82 17.54 -7.61
N PHE A 38 -7.75 18.30 -7.00
CA PHE A 38 -9.05 17.74 -6.60
C PHE A 38 -9.89 17.31 -7.81
N VAL A 39 -9.94 18.14 -8.86
CA VAL A 39 -10.68 17.80 -10.08
C VAL A 39 -10.11 16.56 -10.76
N ILE A 40 -8.77 16.47 -10.90
CA ILE A 40 -8.13 15.27 -11.49
C ILE A 40 -8.44 14.03 -10.66
N TRP A 41 -8.38 14.14 -9.34
CA TRP A 41 -8.72 13.03 -8.46
C TRP A 41 -10.18 12.57 -8.62
N VAL A 42 -11.13 13.50 -8.71
CA VAL A 42 -12.54 13.17 -8.95
C VAL A 42 -12.71 12.48 -10.31
N ILE A 43 -12.03 12.94 -11.35
CA ILE A 43 -12.04 12.29 -12.67
C ILE A 43 -11.48 10.87 -12.56
N ALA A 44 -10.36 10.67 -11.86
CA ALA A 44 -9.79 9.34 -11.63
C ALA A 44 -10.78 8.42 -10.91
N ILE A 45 -11.46 8.89 -9.86
CA ILE A 45 -12.51 8.13 -9.17
C ILE A 45 -13.62 7.73 -10.12
N VAL A 46 -14.14 8.67 -10.92
CA VAL A 46 -15.23 8.38 -11.88
C VAL A 46 -14.80 7.29 -12.86
N ILE A 47 -13.58 7.39 -13.42
CA ILE A 47 -13.05 6.36 -14.29
C ILE A 47 -12.96 5.01 -13.55
N CYS A 48 -12.41 4.97 -12.33
CA CYS A 48 -12.26 3.74 -11.55
C CYS A 48 -13.60 3.09 -11.19
N VAL A 49 -14.58 3.89 -10.82
CA VAL A 49 -15.92 3.39 -10.45
C VAL A 49 -16.65 2.77 -11.64
N TYR A 50 -16.58 3.44 -12.79
CA TYR A 50 -17.32 3.03 -13.99
C TYR A 50 -16.48 2.16 -14.95
N TYR A 51 -15.21 1.85 -14.60
CA TYR A 51 -14.31 1.07 -15.44
C TYR A 51 -14.94 -0.23 -15.97
N PRO A 52 -15.48 -1.13 -15.14
CA PRO A 52 -15.97 -2.41 -15.63
C PRO A 52 -17.17 -2.29 -16.56
N THR A 53 -17.90 -1.17 -16.50
CA THR A 53 -19.13 -1.00 -17.26
C THR A 53 -18.89 -0.31 -18.60
N TYR A 54 -18.05 0.73 -18.61
CA TYR A 54 -17.89 1.60 -19.77
C TYR A 54 -16.46 1.72 -20.28
N PHE A 55 -15.46 1.65 -19.41
CA PHE A 55 -14.07 1.97 -19.77
C PHE A 55 -13.20 0.74 -20.03
N GLU A 56 -13.62 -0.45 -19.58
CA GLU A 56 -12.83 -1.68 -19.77
C GLU A 56 -12.49 -1.93 -21.25
N PRO A 57 -13.43 -1.90 -22.22
CA PRO A 57 -13.13 -2.16 -23.62
C PRO A 57 -12.22 -1.10 -24.24
N ILE A 58 -12.24 0.13 -23.69
CA ILE A 58 -11.46 1.27 -24.20
C ILE A 58 -10.04 1.27 -23.62
N ILE A 59 -9.88 1.01 -22.32
CA ILE A 59 -8.62 1.18 -21.59
C ILE A 59 -7.82 -0.13 -21.50
N SER A 60 -8.51 -1.27 -21.38
CA SER A 60 -7.87 -2.58 -21.17
C SER A 60 -6.77 -2.93 -22.21
N PRO A 61 -6.91 -2.60 -23.51
CA PRO A 61 -5.89 -2.92 -24.50
C PRO A 61 -4.62 -2.07 -24.39
N TRP A 62 -4.67 -0.97 -23.65
CA TRP A 62 -3.59 0.02 -23.64
C TRP A 62 -2.53 -0.28 -22.60
N TYR A 63 -1.28 -0.20 -23.04
CA TYR A 63 -0.07 -0.33 -22.22
C TYR A 63 0.83 0.89 -22.44
N ILE A 64 1.54 1.31 -21.40
CA ILE A 64 2.63 2.27 -21.53
C ILE A 64 3.82 1.52 -22.14
N PRO A 65 4.27 1.86 -23.38
CA PRO A 65 5.17 0.99 -24.16
C PRO A 65 6.49 0.69 -23.48
N PHE A 66 7.11 1.70 -22.85
CA PHE A 66 8.45 1.59 -22.27
C PHE A 66 8.49 0.68 -21.04
N LEU A 67 7.50 0.80 -20.15
CA LEU A 67 7.45 0.06 -18.88
C LEU A 67 6.51 -1.15 -18.92
N ARG A 68 5.82 -1.38 -20.03
CA ARG A 68 4.77 -2.41 -20.19
C ARG A 68 3.71 -2.36 -19.09
N LEU A 69 3.41 -1.16 -18.57
CA LEU A 69 2.41 -0.96 -17.53
C LEU A 69 1.01 -0.93 -18.16
N LYS A 70 0.08 -1.66 -17.57
CA LYS A 70 -1.33 -1.58 -17.94
C LYS A 70 -1.87 -0.20 -17.62
N LEU A 71 -2.44 0.49 -18.61
CA LEU A 71 -2.96 1.85 -18.42
C LEU A 71 -4.03 1.89 -17.32
N TRP A 72 -4.87 0.89 -17.24
CA TRP A 72 -5.85 0.74 -16.16
C TRP A 72 -5.21 0.80 -14.78
N SER A 73 -4.20 -0.02 -14.52
CA SER A 73 -3.53 -0.06 -13.22
C SER A 73 -2.85 1.27 -12.89
N VAL A 74 -2.30 1.97 -13.89
CA VAL A 74 -1.74 3.32 -13.69
C VAL A 74 -2.82 4.30 -13.23
N ILE A 75 -4.01 4.28 -13.82
CA ILE A 75 -5.14 5.14 -13.42
C ILE A 75 -5.59 4.77 -12.00
N GLU A 76 -5.73 3.48 -11.71
CA GLU A 76 -6.15 2.98 -10.41
C GLU A 76 -5.17 3.39 -9.29
N PHE A 77 -3.87 3.16 -9.46
CA PHE A 77 -2.85 3.60 -8.50
C PHE A 77 -2.81 5.12 -8.38
N SER A 78 -2.95 5.86 -9.49
CA SER A 78 -3.02 7.33 -9.47
C SER A 78 -4.16 7.84 -8.59
N CYS A 79 -5.31 7.16 -8.58
CA CYS A 79 -6.44 7.54 -7.75
C CYS A 79 -6.07 7.54 -6.26
N PHE A 80 -5.36 6.51 -5.78
CA PHE A 80 -4.91 6.44 -4.39
C PHE A 80 -3.79 7.42 -4.08
N PHE A 81 -2.83 7.61 -4.97
CA PHE A 81 -1.74 8.58 -4.80
C PHE A 81 -2.26 10.02 -4.76
N LEU A 82 -3.15 10.39 -5.68
CA LEU A 82 -3.79 11.72 -5.68
C LEU A 82 -4.65 11.92 -4.43
N GLY A 83 -5.38 10.90 -3.99
CA GLY A 83 -6.14 10.93 -2.75
C GLY A 83 -5.26 11.17 -1.53
N GLY A 84 -4.13 10.46 -1.41
CA GLY A 84 -3.14 10.66 -0.36
C GLY A 84 -2.53 12.07 -0.39
N MET A 85 -2.18 12.56 -1.59
CA MET A 85 -1.67 13.91 -1.80
C MET A 85 -2.69 14.98 -1.36
N LEU A 86 -3.97 14.80 -1.69
CA LEU A 86 -5.03 15.73 -1.28
C LEU A 86 -5.23 15.73 0.24
N VAL A 87 -5.23 14.57 0.90
CA VAL A 87 -5.28 14.51 2.37
C VAL A 87 -4.11 15.29 2.97
N HIS A 88 -2.90 15.15 2.42
CA HIS A 88 -1.75 15.94 2.86
C HIS A 88 -1.91 17.44 2.61
N GLN A 89 -2.40 17.85 1.43
CA GLN A 89 -2.62 19.28 1.09
C GLN A 89 -3.70 19.95 1.96
N PHE A 90 -4.68 19.18 2.41
CA PHE A 90 -5.79 19.65 3.26
C PHE A 90 -5.64 19.26 4.72
N ARG A 91 -4.48 18.75 5.16
CA ARG A 91 -4.22 18.22 6.50
C ARG A 91 -4.63 19.16 7.64
N GLU A 92 -4.53 20.46 7.45
CA GLU A 92 -4.93 21.47 8.45
C GLU A 92 -6.45 21.62 8.58
N LYS A 93 -7.21 21.24 7.54
CA LYS A 93 -8.68 21.31 7.50
C LYS A 93 -9.36 19.98 7.83
N ILE A 94 -8.65 18.88 7.59
CA ILE A 94 -9.20 17.54 7.83
C ILE A 94 -9.05 17.19 9.31
N THR A 95 -10.18 16.98 9.98
CA THR A 95 -10.18 16.46 11.36
C THR A 95 -10.38 14.96 11.35
N PHE A 96 -9.39 14.22 11.88
CA PHE A 96 -9.50 12.77 12.02
C PHE A 96 -10.29 12.41 13.27
N LYS A 97 -11.60 12.10 13.12
CA LYS A 97 -12.50 11.77 14.22
C LYS A 97 -12.86 10.28 14.20
N PHE A 98 -12.83 9.63 15.36
CA PHE A 98 -13.22 8.23 15.52
C PHE A 98 -14.66 7.97 15.08
N SER A 99 -15.58 8.88 15.40
CA SER A 99 -16.98 8.76 15.00
C SER A 99 -17.15 8.72 13.47
N PHE A 100 -16.39 9.54 12.74
CA PHE A 100 -16.44 9.53 11.28
C PHE A 100 -15.85 8.23 10.69
N PHE A 101 -14.75 7.75 11.28
CA PHE A 101 -14.19 6.44 10.92
C PHE A 101 -15.21 5.30 11.14
N LEU A 102 -15.92 5.28 12.27
CA LEU A 102 -16.97 4.29 12.53
C LEU A 102 -18.11 4.36 11.52
N VAL A 103 -18.58 5.56 11.18
CA VAL A 103 -19.64 5.73 10.16
C VAL A 103 -19.16 5.15 8.82
N ILE A 104 -17.95 5.46 8.38
CA ILE A 104 -17.40 4.89 7.15
C ILE A 104 -17.39 3.36 7.22
N LEU A 105 -16.91 2.79 8.31
CA LEU A 105 -16.83 1.35 8.51
C LEU A 105 -18.22 0.70 8.48
N LEU A 106 -19.20 1.29 9.16
CA LEU A 106 -20.59 0.80 9.18
C LEU A 106 -21.23 0.86 7.79
N VAL A 107 -21.06 1.97 7.08
CA VAL A 107 -21.60 2.11 5.72
C VAL A 107 -20.91 1.12 4.77
N PHE A 108 -19.59 0.94 4.90
CA PHE A 108 -18.85 -0.03 4.09
C PHE A 108 -19.35 -1.46 4.33
N THR A 109 -19.43 -1.90 5.60
CA THR A 109 -19.92 -3.25 5.94
C THR A 109 -21.36 -3.48 5.51
N ALA A 110 -22.24 -2.48 5.67
CA ALA A 110 -23.62 -2.56 5.19
C ALA A 110 -23.67 -2.74 3.67
N ASN A 111 -22.88 -1.98 2.90
CA ASN A 111 -22.87 -2.10 1.44
C ASN A 111 -22.24 -3.40 0.94
N VAL A 112 -21.27 -3.96 1.65
CA VAL A 112 -20.74 -5.30 1.36
C VAL A 112 -21.85 -6.34 1.58
N TYR A 113 -22.63 -6.21 2.65
CA TYR A 113 -23.76 -7.10 2.92
C TYR A 113 -24.84 -7.00 1.86
N PHE A 114 -25.23 -5.80 1.45
CA PHE A 114 -26.22 -5.57 0.38
C PHE A 114 -25.67 -5.80 -1.04
N LYS A 115 -24.38 -6.13 -1.19
CA LYS A 115 -23.69 -6.42 -2.46
C LYS A 115 -23.78 -5.28 -3.49
N ASN A 116 -23.90 -4.02 -3.03
CA ASN A 116 -23.93 -2.87 -3.91
C ASN A 116 -22.50 -2.51 -4.37
N GLN A 117 -22.09 -3.10 -5.49
CA GLN A 117 -20.73 -2.95 -6.04
C GLN A 117 -20.37 -1.50 -6.38
N LEU A 118 -21.31 -0.70 -6.84
CA LEU A 118 -21.05 0.70 -7.19
C LEU A 118 -20.65 1.51 -5.95
N ILE A 119 -21.44 1.42 -4.88
CA ILE A 119 -21.18 2.16 -3.64
C ILE A 119 -19.87 1.69 -3.01
N VAL A 120 -19.61 0.38 -3.00
CA VAL A 120 -18.36 -0.18 -2.47
C VAL A 120 -17.15 0.41 -3.22
N ARG A 121 -17.18 0.49 -4.56
CA ARG A 121 -16.11 1.09 -5.34
C ARG A 121 -15.93 2.58 -5.04
N VAL A 122 -17.03 3.34 -5.02
CA VAL A 122 -16.98 4.77 -4.64
C VAL A 122 -16.29 4.93 -3.30
N MET A 123 -16.68 4.13 -2.30
CA MET A 123 -16.09 4.19 -0.96
C MET A 123 -14.61 3.83 -0.94
N ILE A 124 -14.20 2.77 -1.64
CA ILE A 124 -12.80 2.36 -1.71
C ILE A 124 -11.95 3.49 -2.30
N TYR A 125 -12.30 4.01 -3.47
CA TYR A 125 -11.47 5.00 -4.16
C TYR A 125 -11.49 6.39 -3.51
N SER A 126 -12.56 6.75 -2.79
CA SER A 126 -12.70 8.07 -2.16
C SER A 126 -12.28 8.10 -0.68
N LEU A 127 -12.60 7.06 0.09
CA LEU A 127 -12.48 7.09 1.55
C LEU A 127 -11.28 6.30 2.09
N LEU A 128 -10.70 5.37 1.29
CA LEU A 128 -9.53 4.61 1.72
C LEU A 128 -8.34 5.51 2.11
N PRO A 129 -8.00 6.58 1.38
CA PRO A 129 -6.95 7.51 1.82
C PRO A 129 -7.23 8.09 3.21
N TYR A 130 -8.47 8.49 3.52
CA TYR A 130 -8.83 8.99 4.84
C TYR A 130 -8.65 7.92 5.92
N ILE A 131 -9.08 6.68 5.68
CA ILE A 131 -8.94 5.57 6.62
C ILE A 131 -7.47 5.31 6.94
N VAL A 132 -6.61 5.24 5.90
CA VAL A 132 -5.16 4.99 6.06
C VAL A 132 -4.52 6.11 6.89
N PHE A 133 -4.81 7.38 6.58
CA PHE A 133 -4.28 8.50 7.36
C PHE A 133 -4.85 8.56 8.77
N TYR A 134 -6.12 8.23 8.97
CA TYR A 134 -6.71 8.13 10.30
C TYR A 134 -5.97 7.10 11.16
N LEU A 135 -5.80 5.87 10.63
CA LEU A 135 -5.08 4.80 11.34
C LEU A 135 -3.61 5.15 11.60
N GLY A 136 -2.94 5.77 10.62
CA GLY A 136 -1.55 6.20 10.76
C GLY A 136 -1.34 7.34 11.77
N ASN A 137 -2.38 8.13 12.06
CA ASN A 137 -2.34 9.20 13.08
C ASN A 137 -2.84 8.77 14.47
N LEU A 138 -3.27 7.51 14.65
CA LEU A 138 -3.67 7.00 15.96
C LEU A 138 -2.47 7.01 16.91
N LYS A 139 -2.60 7.74 18.03
CA LYS A 139 -1.61 7.75 19.09
C LYS A 139 -1.69 6.44 19.88
N GLY A 140 -0.60 5.74 20.02
CA GLY A 140 -0.56 4.51 20.80
C GLY A 140 0.73 3.71 20.60
N TRP A 141 0.73 2.46 21.04
CA TRP A 141 1.88 1.55 20.91
C TRP A 141 2.30 1.31 19.45
N LEU A 142 1.37 1.39 18.50
CA LEU A 142 1.63 1.25 17.06
C LEU A 142 2.56 2.34 16.50
N ASN A 143 2.60 3.53 17.11
CA ASN A 143 3.51 4.59 16.68
C ASN A 143 4.99 4.27 16.97
N HIS A 144 5.25 3.28 17.82
CA HIS A 144 6.61 2.84 18.13
C HIS A 144 7.10 1.75 17.16
N PHE A 145 6.23 1.28 16.25
CA PHE A 145 6.55 0.20 15.30
C PHE A 145 7.76 0.56 14.42
N GLY A 146 7.86 1.81 13.97
CA GLY A 146 8.99 2.31 13.17
C GLY A 146 10.28 2.63 13.98
N ARG A 147 10.28 2.49 15.32
CA ARG A 147 11.44 2.85 16.15
C ARG A 147 12.68 1.99 15.86
N TYR A 148 12.47 0.76 15.46
CA TYR A 148 13.53 -0.22 15.18
C TYR A 148 13.85 -0.36 13.69
N GLY A 149 13.27 0.49 12.83
CA GLY A 149 13.44 0.47 11.39
C GLY A 149 12.11 0.33 10.64
N ASP A 150 12.15 0.58 9.33
CA ASP A 150 11.00 0.39 8.46
C ASP A 150 11.00 -1.03 7.88
N PHE A 151 10.19 -1.90 8.46
CA PHE A 151 10.04 -3.29 8.02
C PHE A 151 8.94 -3.46 6.96
N SER A 152 8.21 -2.40 6.62
CA SER A 152 7.05 -2.48 5.73
C SER A 152 7.42 -3.02 4.34
N TYR A 153 8.51 -2.55 3.80
CA TYR A 153 9.03 -3.00 2.50
C TYR A 153 9.45 -4.47 2.52
N GLY A 154 10.11 -4.89 3.59
CA GLY A 154 10.48 -6.29 3.78
C GLY A 154 9.25 -7.20 3.89
N ILE A 155 8.26 -6.83 4.70
CA ILE A 155 7.00 -7.57 4.84
C ILE A 155 6.31 -7.69 3.48
N TYR A 156 6.30 -6.63 2.69
CA TYR A 156 5.74 -6.62 1.35
C TYR A 156 6.46 -7.59 0.39
N ILE A 157 7.80 -7.59 0.36
CA ILE A 157 8.57 -8.47 -0.54
C ILE A 157 8.46 -9.93 -0.12
N TYR A 158 8.62 -10.23 1.16
CA TYR A 158 8.69 -11.61 1.65
C TYR A 158 7.33 -12.22 1.98
N GLY A 159 6.29 -11.41 2.10
CA GLY A 159 4.94 -11.89 2.41
C GLY A 159 4.45 -12.93 1.43
N PHE A 160 4.54 -12.67 0.13
CA PHE A 160 4.08 -13.59 -0.91
C PHE A 160 4.92 -14.88 -0.99
N PRO A 161 6.27 -14.85 -1.03
CA PRO A 161 7.09 -16.05 -0.99
C PRO A 161 6.80 -16.94 0.22
N ILE A 162 6.60 -16.35 1.41
CA ILE A 162 6.26 -17.10 2.62
C ILE A 162 4.87 -17.75 2.49
N GLN A 163 3.88 -17.03 1.94
CA GLN A 163 2.58 -17.62 1.67
C GLN A 163 2.67 -18.81 0.71
N GLN A 164 3.44 -18.69 -0.37
CA GLN A 164 3.65 -19.78 -1.32
C GLN A 164 4.35 -20.99 -0.66
N MET A 165 5.34 -20.72 0.19
CA MET A 165 6.01 -21.76 0.96
C MET A 165 5.03 -22.48 1.91
N LEU A 166 4.17 -21.76 2.60
CA LEU A 166 3.15 -22.33 3.47
C LEU A 166 2.15 -23.18 2.68
N VAL A 167 1.68 -22.70 1.53
CA VAL A 167 0.80 -23.47 0.64
C VAL A 167 1.46 -24.77 0.19
N PHE A 168 2.74 -24.71 -0.18
CA PHE A 168 3.51 -25.89 -0.59
C PHE A 168 3.69 -26.89 0.56
N LEU A 169 4.07 -26.41 1.75
CA LEU A 169 4.28 -27.27 2.94
C LEU A 169 2.99 -27.93 3.43
N THR A 170 1.86 -27.25 3.29
CA THR A 170 0.54 -27.79 3.67
C THR A 170 -0.13 -28.59 2.56
N ARG A 171 0.56 -28.84 1.44
CA ARG A 171 0.06 -29.61 0.28
C ARG A 171 -1.29 -29.13 -0.26
N ASN A 172 -1.57 -27.82 -0.17
CA ASN A 172 -2.84 -27.19 -0.51
C ASN A 172 -4.05 -27.68 0.31
N GLU A 173 -3.85 -28.37 1.42
CA GLU A 173 -4.95 -28.89 2.26
C GLU A 173 -5.47 -27.83 3.25
N THR A 174 -4.68 -26.78 3.48
CA THR A 174 -5.01 -25.71 4.43
C THR A 174 -5.84 -24.61 3.76
N SER A 175 -6.90 -24.15 4.43
CA SER A 175 -7.73 -23.08 3.89
C SER A 175 -6.93 -21.78 3.74
N VAL A 176 -7.31 -20.97 2.76
CA VAL A 176 -6.70 -19.65 2.47
C VAL A 176 -6.67 -18.78 3.72
N PHE A 177 -7.71 -18.81 4.54
CA PHE A 177 -7.77 -18.05 5.79
C PHE A 177 -6.65 -18.42 6.76
N HIS A 178 -6.40 -19.72 6.98
CA HIS A 178 -5.32 -20.17 7.87
C HIS A 178 -3.94 -19.78 7.33
N ILE A 179 -3.73 -19.88 6.02
CA ILE A 179 -2.47 -19.44 5.39
C ILE A 179 -2.26 -17.95 5.59
N GLN A 180 -3.30 -17.13 5.44
CA GLN A 180 -3.21 -15.69 5.69
C GLN A 180 -2.85 -15.39 7.15
N VAL A 181 -3.54 -16.02 8.11
CA VAL A 181 -3.26 -15.85 9.54
C VAL A 181 -1.84 -16.25 9.88
N LEU A 182 -1.38 -17.41 9.42
CA LEU A 182 -0.01 -17.87 9.62
C LEU A 182 1.02 -16.92 9.01
N SER A 183 0.76 -16.40 7.83
CA SER A 183 1.63 -15.42 7.18
C SER A 183 1.75 -14.12 8.00
N PHE A 184 0.63 -13.63 8.54
CA PHE A 184 0.61 -12.45 9.42
C PHE A 184 1.43 -12.63 10.70
N VAL A 185 1.64 -13.85 11.16
CA VAL A 185 2.47 -14.14 12.33
C VAL A 185 3.93 -14.39 11.93
N ILE A 186 4.16 -15.22 10.91
CA ILE A 186 5.49 -15.68 10.52
C ILE A 186 6.31 -14.54 9.91
N VAL A 187 5.71 -13.72 9.02
CA VAL A 187 6.45 -12.65 8.33
C VAL A 187 6.99 -11.60 9.32
N PRO A 188 6.21 -11.01 10.22
CA PRO A 188 6.74 -10.09 11.22
C PRO A 188 7.73 -10.75 12.18
N ALA A 189 7.49 -11.99 12.62
CA ALA A 189 8.40 -12.73 13.51
C ALA A 189 9.77 -12.93 12.86
N MET A 190 9.82 -13.25 11.57
CA MET A 190 11.06 -13.38 10.82
C MET A 190 11.82 -12.05 10.77
N PHE A 191 11.13 -10.92 10.54
CA PHE A 191 11.79 -9.60 10.54
C PHE A 191 12.31 -9.20 11.91
N ILE A 192 11.56 -9.47 12.98
CA ILE A 192 12.03 -9.24 14.36
C ILE A 192 13.29 -10.07 14.61
N TYR A 193 13.30 -11.34 14.20
CA TYR A 193 14.47 -12.20 14.33
C TYR A 193 15.68 -11.63 13.56
N PHE A 194 15.52 -11.23 12.30
CA PHE A 194 16.61 -10.61 11.53
C PHE A 194 17.08 -9.28 12.11
N ALA A 195 16.18 -8.47 12.66
CA ALA A 195 16.54 -7.21 13.31
C ALA A 195 17.40 -7.47 14.55
N ILE A 196 17.00 -8.41 15.41
CA ILE A 196 17.76 -8.82 16.59
C ILE A 196 19.14 -9.37 16.18
N PHE A 197 19.15 -10.25 15.21
CA PHE A 197 20.39 -10.82 14.67
C PHE A 197 21.33 -9.74 14.13
N SER A 198 20.81 -8.79 13.35
CA SER A 198 21.59 -7.65 12.84
C SER A 198 22.19 -6.78 13.94
N ILE A 199 21.44 -6.54 15.01
CA ILE A 199 21.93 -5.76 16.17
C ILE A 199 23.07 -6.50 16.87
N ILE A 200 22.93 -7.80 17.10
CA ILE A 200 23.96 -8.63 17.75
C ILE A 200 25.25 -8.62 16.91
N PHE A 201 25.13 -8.91 15.61
CA PHE A 201 26.30 -8.94 14.71
C PHE A 201 26.92 -7.56 14.44
N SER A 202 26.14 -6.48 14.52
CA SER A 202 26.66 -5.11 14.38
C SER A 202 27.49 -4.70 15.58
N ASN A 203 27.11 -5.10 16.78
CA ASN A 203 27.88 -4.82 17.99
C ASN A 203 29.25 -5.52 18.00
N ASP A 204 29.30 -6.78 17.51
CA ASP A 204 30.58 -7.51 17.42
C ASP A 204 31.59 -6.84 16.48
N LYS A 205 31.10 -6.23 15.37
CA LYS A 205 31.97 -5.46 14.45
C LYS A 205 32.50 -4.16 15.05
N PHE A 206 31.70 -3.49 15.88
CA PHE A 206 32.16 -2.26 16.54
C PHE A 206 33.24 -2.51 17.59
N GLU A 207 33.17 -3.61 18.33
CA GLU A 207 34.25 -4.00 19.26
C GLU A 207 35.54 -4.36 18.54
N ILE A 208 35.47 -5.10 17.44
CA ILE A 208 36.66 -5.48 16.65
C ILE A 208 37.35 -4.23 16.07
N ILE A 209 36.58 -3.24 15.60
CA ILE A 209 37.16 -1.98 15.07
C ILE A 209 37.74 -1.13 16.18
N SER A 210 37.17 -1.15 17.37
CA SER A 210 37.69 -0.46 18.55
C SER A 210 39.01 -1.05 19.03
N LEU A 211 39.15 -2.38 19.03
CA LEU A 211 40.38 -3.06 19.44
C LEU A 211 41.50 -2.93 18.39
N SER A 212 41.19 -2.82 17.10
CA SER A 212 42.16 -2.61 16.04
C SER A 212 42.77 -1.19 16.00
N LYS A 213 42.19 -0.23 16.74
CA LYS A 213 42.73 1.13 16.89
C LYS A 213 43.61 1.31 18.15
N LEU A 214 43.72 0.27 18.95
CA LEU A 214 44.51 0.28 20.19
C LEU A 214 45.83 -0.52 20.06
N VAL A 215 46.13 -1.09 18.89
CA VAL A 215 47.40 -1.70 18.48
C VAL A 215 48.00 -0.86 17.34
#